data_39ce75554d6f88c584e07d2f269998dd
#
_entry.id   39ce75554d6f88c584e07d2f269998dd
#
_cell.length_a   1.000
_cell.length_b   1.000
_cell.length_c   1.000
_cell.angle_alpha   90.00
_cell.angle_beta   90.00
_cell.angle_gamma   90.00
#
_symmetry.space_group_name_H-M   'P 1'
#
loop_
_entity.id
_entity.type
_entity.pdbx_description
1 polymer ?
#
loop_
_entity_poly.entity_id
_entity_poly.type
_entity_poly.pdbx_seq_one_letter_code
_entity_poly.pdbx_strand_id
1 'polypeptide(L)'
;KDGVVTTTEKATDGSTTKTVQNPDGSSRTIVNRADSVAAETNVDRWGRAEALVKLPAQVTQEAQRGDKAVLLPVPKLPATGEGSIFITVQTSSRQPVKVEVPVDQPGPGTVAVIVPPNGVEEIVKTSVVTQQGVLLKASDRAVVMIKDNSKHFSDVNSHWAKDAIGFVSARELFQGEGP
;
A
#
# COMPACT_ATOMS: atom_id res chain seq x y z
N LYS A 1 -24.98 -13.32 -22.19
CA LYS A 1 -24.96 -13.95 -21.39
C LYS A 1 -24.56 -12.92 -20.38
N ASP A 2 -24.19 -12.86 -19.34
CA ASP A 2 -24.40 -12.24 -18.07
C ASP A 2 -23.63 -10.92 -17.78
N GLY A 3 -23.14 -10.19 -18.79
CA GLY A 3 -22.46 -8.88 -18.57
C GLY A 3 -21.11 -8.95 -17.83
N VAL A 4 -20.60 -10.15 -17.53
CA VAL A 4 -19.28 -10.34 -16.93
C VAL A 4 -18.20 -10.14 -17.98
N VAL A 5 -17.26 -9.23 -17.73
CA VAL A 5 -16.11 -8.97 -18.60
C VAL A 5 -14.85 -9.57 -17.96
N THR A 6 -14.14 -10.38 -18.74
CA THR A 6 -12.85 -10.94 -18.32
C THR A 6 -11.76 -10.43 -19.24
N THR A 7 -10.75 -9.80 -18.68
CA THR A 7 -9.55 -9.34 -19.37
C THR A 7 -8.33 -10.10 -18.84
N THR A 8 -7.45 -10.50 -19.75
CA THR A 8 -6.18 -11.13 -19.37
C THR A 8 -5.06 -10.45 -20.13
N GLU A 9 -4.07 -9.98 -19.41
CA GLU A 9 -2.89 -9.33 -19.94
C GLU A 9 -1.65 -10.14 -19.55
N LYS A 10 -0.69 -10.21 -20.46
CA LYS A 10 0.61 -10.82 -20.22
C LYS A 10 1.71 -9.82 -20.54
N ALA A 11 2.53 -9.50 -19.55
CA ALA A 11 3.68 -8.63 -19.72
C ALA A 11 4.88 -9.36 -20.35
N THR A 12 5.82 -8.59 -20.86
CA THR A 12 7.03 -9.13 -21.51
C THR A 12 7.96 -9.89 -20.56
N ASP A 13 7.89 -9.58 -19.26
CA ASP A 13 8.64 -10.27 -18.21
C ASP A 13 8.01 -11.62 -17.79
N GLY A 14 6.89 -12.00 -18.39
CA GLY A 14 6.13 -13.21 -18.06
C GLY A 14 5.06 -13.03 -16.99
N SER A 15 4.95 -11.84 -16.38
CA SER A 15 3.87 -11.53 -15.43
C SER A 15 2.51 -11.56 -16.13
N THR A 16 1.49 -11.97 -15.39
CA THR A 16 0.10 -12.04 -15.90
C THR A 16 -0.84 -11.29 -14.98
N THR A 17 -1.79 -10.59 -15.58
CA THR A 17 -2.90 -9.92 -14.87
C THR A 17 -4.21 -10.42 -15.46
N LYS A 18 -5.11 -10.92 -14.59
CA LYS A 18 -6.45 -11.32 -14.98
C LYS A 18 -7.47 -10.53 -14.16
N THR A 19 -8.34 -9.80 -14.83
CA THR A 19 -9.42 -9.03 -14.20
C THR A 19 -10.75 -9.60 -14.65
N VAL A 20 -11.64 -9.83 -13.68
CA VAL A 20 -13.05 -10.18 -13.89
C VAL A 20 -13.87 -9.04 -13.32
N GLN A 21 -14.69 -8.42 -14.16
CA GLN A 21 -15.58 -7.34 -13.76
C GLN A 21 -17.03 -7.82 -13.92
N ASN A 22 -17.81 -7.67 -12.86
CA ASN A 22 -19.21 -8.06 -12.80
C ASN A 22 -20.12 -6.86 -13.14
N PRO A 23 -21.36 -7.12 -13.62
CA PRO A 23 -22.33 -6.07 -13.95
C PRO A 23 -22.75 -5.21 -12.75
N ASP A 24 -22.60 -5.71 -11.53
CA ASP A 24 -22.92 -4.99 -10.30
C ASP A 24 -21.82 -4.01 -9.86
N GLY A 25 -20.74 -3.88 -10.65
CA GLY A 25 -19.60 -3.03 -10.37
C GLY A 25 -18.51 -3.68 -9.54
N SER A 26 -18.73 -4.89 -9.00
CA SER A 26 -17.68 -5.61 -8.30
C SER A 26 -16.64 -6.16 -9.27
N SER A 27 -15.40 -6.33 -8.79
CA SER A 27 -14.31 -6.88 -9.60
C SER A 27 -13.34 -7.72 -8.80
N ARG A 28 -12.67 -8.64 -9.49
CA ARG A 28 -11.57 -9.43 -8.96
C ARG A 28 -10.39 -9.36 -9.93
N THR A 29 -9.25 -8.93 -9.43
CA THR A 29 -8.00 -8.87 -10.18
C THR A 29 -6.97 -9.80 -9.56
N ILE A 30 -6.38 -10.66 -10.37
CA ILE A 30 -5.30 -11.57 -9.96
C ILE A 30 -4.07 -11.17 -10.75
N VAL A 31 -2.99 -10.88 -10.03
CA VAL A 31 -1.66 -10.61 -10.60
C VAL A 31 -0.71 -11.73 -10.17
N ASN A 32 -0.03 -12.33 -11.14
CA ASN A 32 1.07 -13.27 -10.89
C ASN A 32 2.32 -12.71 -11.56
N ARG A 33 3.31 -12.34 -10.79
CA ARG A 33 4.60 -11.83 -11.29
C ARG A 33 5.53 -12.98 -11.65
N ALA A 34 6.51 -12.70 -12.50
CA ALA A 34 7.53 -13.66 -12.92
C ALA A 34 8.37 -14.20 -11.75
N ASP A 35 8.55 -13.43 -10.68
CA ASP A 35 9.23 -13.83 -9.44
C ASP A 35 8.32 -14.57 -8.45
N SER A 36 7.13 -14.98 -8.90
CA SER A 36 6.11 -15.68 -8.12
C SER A 36 5.47 -14.87 -6.98
N VAL A 37 5.71 -13.56 -6.91
CA VAL A 37 4.87 -12.68 -6.09
C VAL A 37 3.48 -12.65 -6.71
N ALA A 38 2.46 -12.90 -5.90
CA ALA A 38 1.08 -12.94 -6.36
C ALA A 38 0.20 -12.00 -5.53
N ALA A 39 -0.76 -11.36 -6.18
CA ALA A 39 -1.79 -10.57 -5.51
C ALA A 39 -3.17 -10.92 -6.06
N GLU A 40 -4.13 -10.95 -5.17
CA GLU A 40 -5.55 -10.99 -5.49
C GLU A 40 -6.21 -9.76 -4.87
N THR A 41 -6.81 -8.93 -5.72
CA THR A 41 -7.55 -7.74 -5.30
C THR A 41 -9.02 -7.94 -5.61
N ASN A 42 -9.86 -7.79 -4.60
CA ASN A 42 -11.31 -7.84 -4.73
C ASN A 42 -11.89 -6.46 -4.41
N VAL A 43 -12.74 -5.96 -5.27
CA VAL A 43 -13.52 -4.73 -5.06
C VAL A 43 -14.98 -5.12 -5.03
N ASP A 44 -15.68 -4.76 -3.96
CA ASP A 44 -17.10 -5.04 -3.83
C ASP A 44 -17.94 -4.01 -4.64
N ARG A 45 -19.23 -4.25 -4.75
CA ARG A 45 -20.17 -3.36 -5.47
C ARG A 45 -20.29 -1.95 -4.87
N TRP A 46 -19.81 -1.73 -3.68
CA TRP A 46 -19.77 -0.41 -3.01
C TRP A 46 -18.39 0.27 -3.11
N GLY A 47 -17.43 -0.34 -3.85
CA GLY A 47 -16.10 0.20 -4.05
C GLY A 47 -15.11 -0.08 -2.92
N ARG A 48 -15.45 -0.90 -1.92
CA ARG A 48 -14.49 -1.33 -0.91
C ARG A 48 -13.53 -2.33 -1.52
N ALA A 49 -12.26 -2.13 -1.30
CA ALA A 49 -11.22 -2.95 -1.88
C ALA A 49 -10.40 -3.67 -0.81
N GLU A 50 -10.13 -4.94 -1.06
CA GLU A 50 -9.24 -5.77 -0.25
C GLU A 50 -8.26 -6.49 -1.17
N ALA A 51 -6.99 -6.53 -0.78
CA ALA A 51 -5.96 -7.27 -1.48
C ALA A 51 -5.26 -8.26 -0.56
N LEU A 52 -4.99 -9.45 -1.07
CA LEU A 52 -4.10 -10.42 -0.46
C LEU A 52 -2.85 -10.54 -1.33
N VAL A 53 -1.70 -10.16 -0.78
CA VAL A 53 -0.40 -10.29 -1.45
C VAL A 53 0.39 -11.41 -0.81
N LYS A 54 0.84 -12.36 -1.63
CA LYS A 54 1.66 -13.50 -1.22
C LYS A 54 3.11 -13.30 -1.66
N LEU A 55 4.02 -13.26 -0.69
CA LEU A 55 5.45 -13.14 -0.92
C LEU A 55 6.11 -14.52 -0.74
N PRO A 56 6.67 -15.12 -1.82
CA PRO A 56 7.41 -16.36 -1.72
C PRO A 56 8.63 -16.25 -0.80
N ALA A 57 9.02 -17.37 -0.20
CA ALA A 57 10.17 -17.40 0.71
C ALA A 57 11.47 -16.89 0.05
N GLN A 58 11.69 -17.24 -1.22
CA GLN A 58 12.86 -16.78 -1.96
C GLN A 58 12.89 -15.25 -2.09
N VAL A 59 11.80 -14.63 -2.55
CA VAL A 59 11.70 -13.17 -2.70
C VAL A 59 11.89 -12.47 -1.36
N THR A 60 11.28 -13.01 -0.31
CA THR A 60 11.42 -12.49 1.05
C THR A 60 12.86 -12.53 1.54
N GLN A 61 13.57 -13.64 1.34
CA GLN A 61 14.96 -13.79 1.74
C GLN A 61 15.90 -12.87 0.94
N GLU A 62 15.68 -12.75 -0.37
CA GLU A 62 16.45 -11.85 -1.23
C GLU A 62 16.25 -10.39 -0.84
N ALA A 63 15.02 -9.99 -0.55
CA ALA A 63 14.70 -8.64 -0.09
C ALA A 63 15.39 -8.33 1.26
N GLN A 64 15.36 -9.26 2.20
CA GLN A 64 16.00 -9.10 3.52
C GLN A 64 17.53 -9.04 3.42
N ARG A 65 18.16 -9.91 2.60
CA ARG A 65 19.62 -9.91 2.40
C ARG A 65 20.11 -8.65 1.69
N GLY A 66 19.37 -8.18 0.70
CA GLY A 66 19.71 -7.00 -0.10
C GLY A 66 19.23 -5.68 0.47
N ASP A 67 18.55 -5.68 1.61
CA ASP A 67 17.81 -4.51 2.17
C ASP A 67 16.94 -3.82 1.12
N LYS A 68 16.30 -4.60 0.25
CA LYS A 68 15.46 -4.12 -0.85
C LYS A 68 14.00 -4.19 -0.47
N ALA A 69 13.20 -3.27 -1.01
CA ALA A 69 11.75 -3.33 -0.89
C ALA A 69 11.15 -4.20 -2.00
N VAL A 70 10.10 -4.95 -1.65
CA VAL A 70 9.26 -5.63 -2.62
C VAL A 70 8.10 -4.72 -2.98
N LEU A 71 8.04 -4.26 -4.24
CA LEU A 71 6.90 -3.52 -4.75
C LEU A 71 5.69 -4.46 -4.80
N LEU A 72 4.62 -4.10 -4.11
CA LEU A 72 3.41 -4.91 -4.06
C LEU A 72 2.62 -4.78 -5.38
N PRO A 73 2.19 -5.89 -6.01
CA PRO A 73 1.44 -5.86 -7.26
C PRO A 73 -0.06 -5.60 -7.01
N VAL A 74 -0.35 -4.49 -6.36
CA VAL A 74 -1.71 -3.98 -6.13
C VAL A 74 -1.95 -2.75 -7.02
N PRO A 75 -3.21 -2.37 -7.29
CA PRO A 75 -3.50 -1.13 -8.01
C PRO A 75 -2.81 0.07 -7.36
N LYS A 76 -2.36 1.01 -8.17
CA LYS A 76 -1.77 2.25 -7.70
C LYS A 76 -2.82 3.09 -6.97
N LEU A 77 -2.54 3.43 -5.72
CA LEU A 77 -3.50 4.10 -4.85
C LEU A 77 -3.40 5.63 -4.99
N PRO A 78 -4.50 6.39 -4.82
CA PRO A 78 -4.42 7.84 -4.69
C PRO A 78 -3.75 8.23 -3.36
N ALA A 79 -3.01 9.34 -3.36
CA ALA A 79 -2.33 9.85 -2.17
C ALA A 79 -3.29 10.28 -1.06
N THR A 80 -4.50 10.69 -1.42
CA THR A 80 -5.55 11.18 -0.49
C THR A 80 -6.15 10.07 0.38
N GLY A 81 -5.86 8.79 0.09
CA GLY A 81 -6.48 7.66 0.78
C GLY A 81 -7.94 7.42 0.41
N GLU A 82 -8.54 8.24 -0.47
CA GLU A 82 -9.85 7.96 -1.06
C GLU A 82 -9.79 6.66 -1.86
N GLY A 83 -10.74 5.75 -1.62
CA GLY A 83 -10.70 4.41 -2.20
C GLY A 83 -9.62 3.52 -1.57
N SER A 84 -9.34 3.74 -0.29
CA SER A 84 -8.35 2.93 0.46
C SER A 84 -8.60 1.44 0.29
N ILE A 85 -7.52 0.73 0.05
CA ILE A 85 -7.50 -0.73 -0.04
C ILE A 85 -6.86 -1.31 1.22
N PHE A 86 -7.48 -2.34 1.79
CA PHE A 86 -6.90 -3.13 2.85
C PHE A 86 -5.98 -4.19 2.24
N ILE A 87 -4.68 -4.06 2.43
CA ILE A 87 -3.67 -4.95 1.84
C ILE A 87 -3.17 -5.89 2.91
N THR A 88 -3.53 -7.16 2.82
CA THR A 88 -2.96 -8.21 3.67
C THR A 88 -1.67 -8.72 3.02
N VAL A 89 -0.55 -8.59 3.74
CA VAL A 89 0.76 -9.11 3.30
C VAL A 89 0.99 -10.47 3.94
N GLN A 90 1.07 -11.51 3.13
CA GLN A 90 1.37 -12.87 3.57
C GLN A 90 2.80 -13.25 3.20
N THR A 91 3.60 -13.59 4.19
CA THR A 91 4.99 -14.03 4.03
C THR A 91 5.29 -15.23 4.92
N SER A 92 6.24 -16.07 4.53
CA SER A 92 6.71 -17.17 5.37
C SER A 92 7.81 -16.74 6.36
N SER A 93 8.21 -15.47 6.34
CA SER A 93 9.26 -14.96 7.22
C SER A 93 8.72 -14.62 8.61
N ARG A 94 9.49 -14.95 9.63
CA ARG A 94 9.25 -14.50 11.01
C ARG A 94 9.66 -13.05 11.25
N GLN A 95 10.52 -12.50 10.38
CA GLN A 95 10.96 -11.12 10.47
C GLN A 95 10.18 -10.26 9.48
N PRO A 96 9.91 -8.99 9.81
CA PRO A 96 9.26 -8.07 8.89
C PRO A 96 10.02 -7.93 7.57
N VAL A 97 9.28 -7.83 6.48
CA VAL A 97 9.80 -7.63 5.13
C VAL A 97 9.57 -6.19 4.71
N LYS A 98 10.56 -5.57 4.09
CA LYS A 98 10.42 -4.25 3.50
C LYS A 98 9.57 -4.36 2.24
N VAL A 99 8.42 -3.68 2.24
CA VAL A 99 7.48 -3.64 1.12
C VAL A 99 7.21 -2.21 0.69
N GLU A 100 6.83 -2.01 -0.55
CA GLU A 100 6.42 -0.73 -1.09
C GLU A 100 5.01 -0.85 -1.67
N VAL A 101 4.11 -0.01 -1.17
CA VAL A 101 2.75 0.10 -1.69
C VAL A 101 2.75 1.18 -2.77
N PRO A 102 2.36 0.88 -4.01
CA PRO A 102 2.33 1.87 -5.08
C PRO A 102 1.26 2.93 -4.80
N VAL A 103 1.66 4.20 -4.84
CA VAL A 103 0.80 5.37 -4.60
C VAL A 103 1.06 6.39 -5.68
N ASP A 104 0.01 7.05 -6.16
CA ASP A 104 0.13 8.11 -7.14
C ASP A 104 0.46 9.43 -6.44
N GLN A 105 1.59 10.04 -6.84
CA GLN A 105 2.06 11.32 -6.32
C GLN A 105 2.01 11.44 -4.79
N PRO A 106 2.66 10.51 -4.03
CA PRO A 106 2.60 10.57 -2.58
C PRO A 106 3.28 11.83 -2.06
N GLY A 107 2.59 12.54 -1.16
CA GLY A 107 3.11 13.74 -0.50
C GLY A 107 3.72 13.46 0.87
N PRO A 108 4.30 14.47 1.54
CA PRO A 108 4.87 14.34 2.88
C PRO A 108 3.87 13.79 3.91
N GLY A 109 2.58 14.13 3.74
CA GLY A 109 1.48 13.68 4.60
C GLY A 109 1.03 12.24 4.37
N THR A 110 1.46 11.60 3.27
CA THR A 110 1.08 10.22 2.96
C THR A 110 1.77 9.24 3.91
N VAL A 111 1.01 8.44 4.62
CA VAL A 111 1.52 7.49 5.63
C VAL A 111 0.98 6.09 5.38
N ALA A 112 1.72 5.08 5.81
CA ALA A 112 1.21 3.73 5.96
C ALA A 112 0.59 3.56 7.35
N VAL A 113 -0.51 2.81 7.41
CA VAL A 113 -1.24 2.46 8.61
C VAL A 113 -1.35 0.95 8.69
N ILE A 114 -1.09 0.36 9.85
CA ILE A 114 -1.39 -1.04 10.12
C ILE A 114 -2.73 -1.12 10.85
N VAL A 115 -3.56 -2.06 10.43
CA VAL A 115 -4.85 -2.34 11.05
C VAL A 115 -4.75 -3.68 11.77
N PRO A 116 -4.53 -3.69 13.09
CA PRO A 116 -4.48 -4.92 13.87
C PRO A 116 -5.89 -5.51 14.04
N PRO A 117 -6.01 -6.78 14.51
CA PRO A 117 -7.31 -7.47 14.64
C PRO A 117 -8.32 -6.76 15.56
N ASN A 118 -7.87 -5.89 16.46
CA ASN A 118 -8.75 -5.06 17.30
C ASN A 118 -9.38 -3.87 16.55
N GLY A 119 -8.99 -3.65 15.29
CA GLY A 119 -9.49 -2.58 14.42
C GLY A 119 -8.97 -1.19 14.73
N VAL A 120 -8.08 -1.02 15.70
CA VAL A 120 -7.48 0.28 16.03
C VAL A 120 -6.30 0.54 15.10
N GLU A 121 -6.45 1.51 14.22
CA GLU A 121 -5.43 1.88 13.24
C GLU A 121 -4.18 2.45 13.90
N GLU A 122 -3.02 1.98 13.48
CA GLU A 122 -1.72 2.40 13.97
C GLU A 122 -0.87 2.97 12.83
N ILE A 123 -0.46 4.24 12.95
CA ILE A 123 0.43 4.88 11.96
C ILE A 123 1.82 4.23 12.04
N VAL A 124 2.31 3.77 10.90
CA VAL A 124 3.68 3.26 10.78
C VAL A 124 4.65 4.44 10.75
N LYS A 125 5.14 4.84 11.93
CA LYS A 125 6.02 6.00 12.12
C LYS A 125 7.29 5.94 11.29
N THR A 126 7.75 4.74 10.94
CA THR A 126 8.94 4.49 10.11
C THR A 126 8.63 4.37 8.62
N SER A 127 7.37 4.61 8.20
CA SER A 127 7.03 4.60 6.78
C SER A 127 7.69 5.76 6.04
N VAL A 128 8.13 5.53 4.81
CA VAL A 128 8.85 6.52 4.00
C VAL A 128 8.16 6.69 2.66
N VAL A 129 7.95 7.94 2.27
CA VAL A 129 7.47 8.28 0.93
C VAL A 129 8.62 8.14 -0.07
N THR A 130 8.37 7.48 -1.18
CA THR A 130 9.27 7.33 -2.32
C THR A 130 8.63 7.98 -3.56
N GLN A 131 9.32 7.93 -4.70
CA GLN A 131 8.73 8.39 -5.97
C GLN A 131 7.62 7.47 -6.49
N GLN A 132 7.57 6.21 -6.04
CA GLN A 132 6.63 5.20 -6.53
C GLN A 132 5.50 4.90 -5.55
N GLY A 133 5.68 5.27 -4.27
CA GLY A 133 4.70 4.95 -3.26
C GLY A 133 5.14 5.18 -1.83
N VAL A 134 4.72 4.28 -0.95
CA VAL A 134 5.05 4.31 0.47
C VAL A 134 5.72 3.01 0.88
N LEU A 135 6.92 3.14 1.41
CA LEU A 135 7.76 2.05 1.89
C LEU A 135 7.53 1.84 3.38
N LEU A 136 7.38 0.58 3.79
CA LEU A 136 7.23 0.19 5.19
C LEU A 136 7.78 -1.21 5.44
N LYS A 137 7.88 -1.60 6.71
CA LYS A 137 8.13 -2.99 7.11
C LYS A 137 6.83 -3.65 7.51
N ALA A 138 6.48 -4.76 6.86
CA ALA A 138 5.29 -5.55 7.12
C ALA A 138 5.66 -6.92 7.67
N SER A 139 5.01 -7.32 8.77
CA SER A 139 5.07 -8.68 9.31
C SER A 139 4.12 -9.60 8.56
N ASP A 140 4.25 -10.91 8.75
CA ASP A 140 3.29 -11.86 8.21
C ASP A 140 1.87 -11.52 8.66
N ARG A 141 0.93 -11.55 7.70
CA ARG A 141 -0.49 -11.22 7.86
C ARG A 141 -0.77 -9.79 8.34
N ALA A 142 0.19 -8.88 8.25
CA ALA A 142 -0.09 -7.48 8.49
C ALA A 142 -1.11 -6.96 7.48
N VAL A 143 -2.13 -6.25 7.97
CA VAL A 143 -3.09 -5.52 7.14
C VAL A 143 -2.63 -4.08 7.06
N VAL A 144 -2.33 -3.63 5.87
CA VAL A 144 -1.76 -2.31 5.58
C VAL A 144 -2.77 -1.46 4.82
N MET A 145 -2.86 -0.20 5.17
CA MET A 145 -3.57 0.84 4.42
C MET A 145 -2.65 2.02 4.16
N ILE A 146 -2.98 2.82 3.15
CA ILE A 146 -2.35 4.13 2.91
C ILE A 146 -3.37 5.20 3.22
N LYS A 147 -2.95 6.24 3.94
CA LYS A 147 -3.78 7.41 4.27
C LYS A 147 -3.01 8.70 4.06
N ASP A 148 -3.75 9.78 3.80
CA ASP A 148 -3.26 11.13 4.00
C ASP A 148 -3.53 11.55 5.46
N ASN A 149 -2.47 11.78 6.23
CA ASN A 149 -2.51 12.28 7.60
C ASN A 149 -1.84 13.66 7.68
N SER A 150 -1.96 14.45 6.62
CA SER A 150 -1.43 15.81 6.57
C SER A 150 -1.96 16.66 7.72
N LYS A 151 -1.06 17.36 8.38
CA LYS A 151 -1.41 18.36 9.42
C LYS A 151 -1.19 19.75 8.85
N HIS A 152 -2.10 20.65 9.14
CA HIS A 152 -2.04 22.04 8.72
C HIS A 152 -1.54 22.93 9.86
N PHE A 153 -0.43 23.64 9.59
CA PHE A 153 0.11 24.67 10.48
C PHE A 153 0.12 26.00 9.73
N SER A 154 -0.55 27.00 10.26
CA SER A 154 -0.73 28.30 9.58
C SER A 154 0.58 29.08 9.43
N ASP A 155 1.52 28.88 10.33
CA ASP A 155 2.83 29.56 10.40
C ASP A 155 3.92 28.96 9.51
N VAL A 156 3.69 27.75 8.95
CA VAL A 156 4.70 27.05 8.12
C VAL A 156 4.42 27.09 6.62
N ASN A 157 3.34 27.73 6.17
CA ASN A 157 2.93 27.69 4.77
C ASN A 157 3.99 28.19 3.77
N SER A 158 4.83 29.13 4.16
CA SER A 158 5.93 29.67 3.37
C SER A 158 7.32 29.27 3.90
N HIS A 159 7.37 28.40 4.89
CA HIS A 159 8.63 28.02 5.53
C HIS A 159 9.38 26.97 4.68
N TRP A 160 10.69 27.14 4.55
CA TRP A 160 11.55 26.22 3.79
C TRP A 160 11.48 24.76 4.25
N ALA A 161 11.19 24.51 5.53
CA ALA A 161 11.07 23.18 6.11
C ALA A 161 9.63 22.62 6.06
N LYS A 162 8.70 23.23 5.31
CA LYS A 162 7.29 22.82 5.23
C LYS A 162 7.12 21.32 5.02
N ASP A 163 7.82 20.76 4.04
CA ASP A 163 7.70 19.34 3.70
C ASP A 163 8.25 18.43 4.81
N ALA A 164 9.36 18.83 5.45
CA ALA A 164 9.92 18.10 6.57
C ALA A 164 8.98 18.12 7.78
N ILE A 165 8.40 19.28 8.08
CA ILE A 165 7.40 19.43 9.15
C ILE A 165 6.16 18.59 8.82
N GLY A 166 5.66 18.65 7.59
CA GLY A 166 4.54 17.82 7.12
C GLY A 166 4.83 16.34 7.27
N PHE A 167 6.04 15.90 6.92
CA PHE A 167 6.45 14.49 7.04
C PHE A 167 6.46 14.01 8.50
N VAL A 168 7.08 14.75 9.42
CA VAL A 168 7.21 14.32 10.81
C VAL A 168 5.89 14.42 11.58
N SER A 169 5.08 15.43 11.29
CA SER A 169 3.78 15.62 11.94
C SER A 169 2.76 14.58 11.46
N ALA A 170 2.76 14.23 10.17
CA ALA A 170 1.89 13.18 9.65
C ALA A 170 2.17 11.80 10.29
N ARG A 171 3.40 11.58 10.73
CA ARG A 171 3.82 10.34 11.43
C ARG A 171 3.71 10.43 12.94
N GLU A 172 3.17 11.54 13.44
CA GLU A 172 3.00 11.80 14.88
C GLU A 172 4.32 11.66 15.67
N LEU A 173 5.43 12.03 15.02
CA LEU A 173 6.75 12.11 15.66
C LEU A 173 6.90 13.38 16.49
N PHE A 174 6.18 14.42 16.12
CA PHE A 174 6.01 15.65 16.87
C PHE A 174 4.54 15.98 17.01
N GLN A 175 4.15 16.37 18.21
CA GLN A 175 2.88 17.04 18.46
C GLN A 175 3.22 18.52 18.66
N GLY A 176 2.60 19.40 17.86
CA GLY A 176 2.75 20.83 18.07
C GLY A 176 2.19 21.21 19.45
N GLU A 177 2.80 22.15 20.12
CA GLU A 177 2.17 22.80 21.27
C GLU A 177 0.98 23.59 20.72
N GLY A 178 -0.22 23.36 21.26
CA GLY A 178 -1.40 24.14 20.92
C GLY A 178 -1.22 25.61 21.34
N PRO A 179 -2.08 26.50 20.81
CA PRO A 179 -2.08 27.89 21.22
C PRO A 179 -2.43 28.05 22.70
#